data_695f8e7f28957fb366ae5e78755c45cf
#
_entry.id   695f8e7f28957fb366ae5e78755c45cf
#
_cell.length_a   1.000
_cell.length_b   1.000
_cell.length_c   1.000
_cell.angle_alpha   90.00
_cell.angle_beta   90.00
_cell.angle_gamma   90.00
#
_symmetry.space_group_name_H-M   'P 1'
#
loop_
_entity.id
_entity.type
_entity.pdbx_description
1 polymer ?
#
loop_
_entity_poly.entity_id
_entity_poly.type
_entity_poly.pdbx_seq_one_letter_code
_entity_poly.pdbx_strand_id
1 'polypeptide(L)'
;MASSRETWSLTQHLLSSQEQLYKSATQHPFLLAGAEGRLPKDILSRWLANDRLYIHSYIRAAGQLLASIDLPKQVPRSQEAFETQLADWIIEALVAIRKEERFFIDVAERYNLGIEIGLPFPPAAAAAQDVPREEKLPGLIQMESIFSAVGNPSRTSSDSSSKVPGVALVQSLFTTTAAGPSPTTNLPWLEGALTFWGTERCYLDAWSWARAKAEERRSSGEQAEENDADGGALRKEFIPNWSSSEFAHFVDKLGKLIDDAVAGVLEGKEGEAKEQTKQDILGRVEGKWRTLLEAERQFWPDV
;
A
#
# COMPACT_ATOMS: atom_id res chain seq x y z
N MET A 1 4.70 13.33 39.56
CA MET A 1 3.91 13.00 38.36
C MET A 1 4.86 13.13 37.18
N ALA A 2 5.34 12.02 36.65
CA ALA A 2 6.17 12.03 35.45
C ALA A 2 5.24 12.35 34.28
N SER A 3 5.46 13.50 33.63
CA SER A 3 4.85 13.84 32.36
C SER A 3 5.23 12.73 31.36
N SER A 4 4.28 11.95 30.90
CA SER A 4 4.47 11.09 29.75
C SER A 4 4.83 12.00 28.58
N ARG A 5 6.12 12.09 28.26
CA ARG A 5 6.56 12.74 27.02
C ARG A 5 5.89 11.93 25.89
N GLU A 6 4.93 12.53 25.21
CA GLU A 6 4.39 11.95 23.99
C GLU A 6 5.55 11.67 23.06
N THR A 7 5.79 10.39 22.81
CA THR A 7 6.77 9.96 21.82
C THR A 7 6.25 10.38 20.45
N TRP A 8 7.02 11.13 19.69
CA TRP A 8 6.66 11.51 18.33
C TRP A 8 6.46 10.26 17.47
N SER A 9 5.33 10.20 16.77
CA SER A 9 4.97 9.12 15.85
C SER A 9 5.07 9.61 14.41
N LEU A 10 5.81 8.89 13.58
CA LEU A 10 5.94 9.19 12.16
C LEU A 10 4.61 8.95 11.44
N THR A 11 3.93 7.85 11.75
CA THR A 11 2.66 7.50 11.10
C THR A 11 1.58 8.54 11.38
N GLN A 12 1.45 9.02 12.61
CA GLN A 12 0.51 10.09 12.98
C GLN A 12 0.86 11.43 12.30
N HIS A 13 2.15 11.74 12.20
CA HIS A 13 2.60 12.93 11.47
C HIS A 13 2.14 12.86 10.00
N LEU A 14 2.36 11.75 9.33
CA LEU A 14 1.99 11.57 7.92
C LEU A 14 0.48 11.68 7.71
N LEU A 15 -0.35 11.05 8.54
CA LEU A 15 -1.80 11.13 8.48
C LEU A 15 -2.31 12.57 8.61
N SER A 16 -1.64 13.39 9.41
CA SER A 16 -2.02 14.81 9.62
C SER A 16 -1.43 15.76 8.58
N SER A 17 -0.34 15.41 7.92
CA SER A 17 0.42 16.31 7.03
C SER A 17 -0.29 16.62 5.72
N GLN A 18 -1.15 15.72 5.22
CA GLN A 18 -1.85 15.81 3.92
C GLN A 18 -3.36 15.55 4.07
N GLU A 19 -3.99 16.10 5.10
CA GLU A 19 -5.36 15.77 5.51
C GLU A 19 -6.40 15.82 4.38
N GLN A 20 -6.37 16.86 3.54
CA GLN A 20 -7.34 16.97 2.43
C GLN A 20 -7.12 15.93 1.34
N LEU A 21 -5.86 15.66 0.99
CA LEU A 21 -5.52 14.63 0.01
C LEU A 21 -5.87 13.24 0.55
N TYR A 22 -5.57 12.99 1.83
CA TYR A 22 -5.94 11.76 2.52
C TYR A 22 -7.46 11.52 2.50
N LYS A 23 -8.26 12.54 2.85
CA LYS A 23 -9.72 12.47 2.75
C LYS A 23 -10.19 12.18 1.33
N SER A 24 -9.60 12.80 0.33
CA SER A 24 -9.98 12.55 -1.07
C SER A 24 -9.61 11.14 -1.54
N ALA A 25 -8.59 10.51 -0.96
CA ALA A 25 -8.20 9.13 -1.24
C ALA A 25 -9.09 8.12 -0.52
N THR A 26 -9.58 8.44 0.69
CA THR A 26 -10.31 7.50 1.55
C THR A 26 -11.82 7.74 1.64
N GLN A 27 -12.34 8.81 1.02
CA GLN A 27 -13.76 9.19 1.06
C GLN A 27 -14.27 9.55 -0.35
N HIS A 28 -13.90 8.70 -1.32
CA HIS A 28 -14.22 8.94 -2.73
C HIS A 28 -15.71 8.65 -3.03
N PRO A 29 -16.35 9.32 -4.04
CA PRO A 29 -17.74 9.06 -4.47
C PRO A 29 -18.02 7.58 -4.83
N PHE A 30 -17.04 6.86 -5.39
CA PHE A 30 -17.12 5.42 -5.64
C PHE A 30 -17.47 4.63 -4.37
N LEU A 31 -16.77 4.90 -3.27
CA LEU A 31 -17.01 4.26 -1.97
C LEU A 31 -18.41 4.58 -1.43
N LEU A 32 -18.84 5.85 -1.58
CA LEU A 32 -20.18 6.26 -1.20
C LEU A 32 -21.26 5.55 -2.03
N ALA A 33 -21.09 5.49 -3.35
CA ALA A 33 -22.01 4.80 -4.23
C ALA A 33 -22.12 3.30 -3.88
N GLY A 34 -20.98 2.67 -3.53
CA GLY A 34 -20.96 1.29 -3.06
C GLY A 34 -21.69 1.11 -1.73
N ALA A 35 -21.42 1.98 -0.74
CA ALA A 35 -22.08 1.95 0.56
C ALA A 35 -23.62 2.17 0.46
N GLU A 36 -24.04 2.96 -0.50
CA GLU A 36 -25.45 3.23 -0.80
C GLU A 36 -26.12 2.19 -1.70
N GLY A 37 -25.40 1.17 -2.16
CA GLY A 37 -25.92 0.12 -3.04
C GLY A 37 -26.30 0.58 -4.45
N ARG A 38 -25.80 1.72 -4.90
CA ARG A 38 -26.08 2.27 -6.23
C ARG A 38 -24.92 2.19 -7.21
N LEU A 39 -23.80 1.54 -6.82
CA LEU A 39 -22.66 1.35 -7.71
C LEU A 39 -22.99 0.29 -8.78
N PRO A 40 -22.92 0.63 -10.09
CA PRO A 40 -23.20 -0.32 -11.16
C PRO A 40 -22.18 -1.47 -11.21
N LYS A 41 -22.63 -2.66 -11.64
CA LYS A 41 -21.78 -3.86 -11.75
C LYS A 41 -20.57 -3.68 -12.67
N ASP A 42 -20.72 -2.98 -13.77
CA ASP A 42 -19.66 -2.73 -14.74
C ASP A 42 -18.55 -1.85 -14.15
N ILE A 43 -18.91 -0.83 -13.39
CA ILE A 43 -17.95 0.02 -12.67
C ILE A 43 -17.21 -0.79 -11.59
N LEU A 44 -17.95 -1.59 -10.80
CA LEU A 44 -17.34 -2.48 -9.80
C LEU A 44 -16.43 -3.52 -10.47
N SER A 45 -16.86 -4.15 -11.54
CA SER A 45 -16.08 -5.13 -12.31
C SER A 45 -14.77 -4.52 -12.83
N ARG A 46 -14.84 -3.32 -13.39
CA ARG A 46 -13.66 -2.61 -13.87
C ARG A 46 -12.68 -2.31 -12.73
N TRP A 47 -13.19 -1.89 -11.58
CA TRP A 47 -12.34 -1.62 -10.42
C TRP A 47 -11.69 -2.90 -9.90
N LEU A 48 -12.44 -3.99 -9.70
CA LEU A 48 -11.92 -5.29 -9.24
C LEU A 48 -10.86 -5.87 -10.19
N ALA A 49 -11.05 -5.71 -11.49
CA ALA A 49 -10.07 -6.13 -12.48
C ALA A 49 -8.74 -5.39 -12.35
N ASN A 50 -8.79 -4.08 -12.06
CA ASN A 50 -7.61 -3.26 -11.78
C ASN A 50 -6.98 -3.60 -10.42
N ASP A 51 -7.80 -3.86 -9.41
CA ASP A 51 -7.33 -4.23 -8.07
C ASP A 51 -6.62 -5.59 -8.07
N ARG A 52 -7.04 -6.51 -8.91
CA ARG A 52 -6.30 -7.76 -9.13
C ARG A 52 -4.89 -7.52 -9.69
N LEU A 53 -4.69 -6.56 -10.58
CA LEU A 53 -3.36 -6.18 -11.07
C LEU A 53 -2.53 -5.47 -9.99
N TYR A 54 -3.18 -4.69 -9.14
CA TYR A 54 -2.57 -4.13 -7.94
C TYR A 54 -2.03 -5.25 -7.03
N ILE A 55 -2.83 -6.29 -6.73
CA ILE A 55 -2.39 -7.47 -5.96
C ILE A 55 -1.11 -8.09 -6.55
N HIS A 56 -1.03 -8.24 -7.88
CA HIS A 56 0.17 -8.79 -8.52
C HIS A 56 1.40 -7.89 -8.35
N SER A 57 1.22 -6.58 -8.36
CA SER A 57 2.30 -5.61 -8.16
C SER A 57 2.74 -5.56 -6.69
N TYR A 58 1.78 -5.64 -5.76
CA TYR A 58 2.02 -5.78 -4.34
C TYR A 58 2.88 -7.01 -4.02
N ILE A 59 2.53 -8.19 -4.55
CA ILE A 59 3.28 -9.43 -4.33
C ILE A 59 4.73 -9.29 -4.78
N ARG A 60 4.96 -8.69 -5.97
CA ARG A 60 6.33 -8.45 -6.46
C ARG A 60 7.11 -7.51 -5.56
N ALA A 61 6.50 -6.41 -5.13
CA ALA A 61 7.12 -5.44 -4.25
C ALA A 61 7.43 -6.02 -2.87
N ALA A 62 6.53 -6.81 -2.29
CA ALA A 62 6.74 -7.50 -1.02
C ALA A 62 7.93 -8.47 -1.10
N GLY A 63 8.03 -9.23 -2.20
CA GLY A 63 9.19 -10.08 -2.46
C GLY A 63 10.50 -9.29 -2.58
N GLN A 64 10.49 -8.11 -3.22
CA GLN A 64 11.66 -7.23 -3.33
C GLN A 64 12.07 -6.65 -1.96
N LEU A 65 11.09 -6.19 -1.17
CA LEU A 65 11.37 -5.70 0.19
C LEU A 65 11.95 -6.81 1.06
N LEU A 66 11.35 -8.00 1.05
CA LEU A 66 11.85 -9.15 1.81
C LEU A 66 13.28 -9.52 1.40
N ALA A 67 13.60 -9.51 0.12
CA ALA A 67 14.94 -9.79 -0.39
C ALA A 67 15.99 -8.71 -0.01
N SER A 68 15.56 -7.50 0.33
CA SER A 68 16.43 -6.39 0.74
C SER A 68 16.69 -6.33 2.25
N ILE A 69 16.04 -7.17 3.05
CA ILE A 69 16.18 -7.19 4.51
C ILE A 69 17.37 -8.07 4.90
N ASP A 70 18.32 -7.49 5.61
CA ASP A 70 19.41 -8.23 6.26
C ASP A 70 18.96 -8.71 7.64
N LEU A 71 18.67 -9.99 7.77
CA LEU A 71 18.31 -10.60 9.05
C LEU A 71 19.54 -10.69 9.97
N PRO A 72 19.39 -10.47 11.29
CA PRO A 72 20.48 -10.51 12.25
C PRO A 72 21.12 -11.91 12.30
N LYS A 73 22.44 -11.97 12.21
CA LYS A 73 23.21 -13.24 12.29
C LYS A 73 23.25 -13.85 13.69
N GLN A 74 22.93 -13.05 14.72
CA GLN A 74 22.92 -13.48 16.12
C GLN A 74 21.50 -13.43 16.64
N VAL A 75 21.10 -14.44 17.42
CA VAL A 75 19.80 -14.47 18.08
C VAL A 75 19.78 -13.46 19.22
N PRO A 76 18.89 -12.44 19.18
CA PRO A 76 18.77 -11.47 20.26
C PRO A 76 18.29 -12.16 21.54
N ARG A 77 18.84 -11.75 22.70
CA ARG A 77 18.47 -12.37 23.99
C ARG A 77 17.28 -11.70 24.69
N SER A 78 16.93 -10.48 24.29
CA SER A 78 15.95 -9.66 25.03
C SER A 78 14.87 -9.01 24.17
N GLN A 79 15.16 -8.70 22.92
CA GLN A 79 14.20 -8.08 22.01
C GLN A 79 14.50 -8.52 20.57
N GLU A 80 13.46 -8.87 19.85
CA GLU A 80 13.55 -9.24 18.43
C GLU A 80 13.88 -8.00 17.58
N ALA A 81 14.79 -8.16 16.61
CA ALA A 81 15.16 -7.07 15.71
C ALA A 81 13.99 -6.62 14.84
N PHE A 82 13.95 -5.35 14.51
CA PHE A 82 12.91 -4.79 13.63
C PHE A 82 12.88 -5.47 12.28
N GLU A 83 14.03 -5.82 11.72
CA GLU A 83 14.18 -6.54 10.46
C GLU A 83 13.48 -7.90 10.49
N THR A 84 13.58 -8.63 11.60
CA THR A 84 12.90 -9.92 11.79
C THR A 84 11.39 -9.71 11.86
N GLN A 85 10.93 -8.77 12.66
CA GLN A 85 9.50 -8.46 12.78
C GLN A 85 8.89 -7.97 11.45
N LEU A 86 9.65 -7.18 10.67
CA LEU A 86 9.22 -6.74 9.34
C LEU A 86 9.17 -7.91 8.36
N ALA A 87 10.14 -8.81 8.38
CA ALA A 87 10.12 -10.01 7.54
C ALA A 87 8.89 -10.89 7.86
N ASP A 88 8.57 -11.09 9.14
CA ASP A 88 7.38 -11.84 9.56
C ASP A 88 6.09 -11.16 9.09
N TRP A 89 6.01 -9.83 9.20
CA TRP A 89 4.86 -9.08 8.69
C TRP A 89 4.72 -9.23 7.17
N ILE A 90 5.81 -9.16 6.40
CA ILE A 90 5.76 -9.32 4.94
C ILE A 90 5.31 -10.73 4.55
N ILE A 91 5.76 -11.75 5.26
CA ILE A 91 5.33 -13.14 5.03
C ILE A 91 3.83 -13.27 5.31
N GLU A 92 3.33 -12.69 6.40
CA GLU A 92 1.90 -12.63 6.72
C GLU A 92 1.12 -11.91 5.62
N ALA A 93 1.62 -10.77 5.14
CA ALA A 93 1.05 -10.00 4.03
C ALA A 93 0.95 -10.81 2.73
N LEU A 94 2.00 -11.53 2.36
CA LEU A 94 2.02 -12.40 1.17
C LEU A 94 0.99 -13.53 1.26
N VAL A 95 0.78 -14.09 2.44
CA VAL A 95 -0.27 -15.10 2.66
C VAL A 95 -1.66 -14.48 2.59
N ALA A 96 -1.85 -13.31 3.21
CA ALA A 96 -3.13 -12.59 3.22
C ALA A 96 -3.56 -12.17 1.82
N ILE A 97 -2.67 -11.51 1.06
CA ILE A 97 -2.99 -11.01 -0.29
C ILE A 97 -3.29 -12.14 -1.29
N ARG A 98 -2.72 -13.35 -1.11
CA ARG A 98 -3.06 -14.52 -1.93
C ARG A 98 -4.41 -15.12 -1.56
N LYS A 99 -4.85 -15.03 -0.30
CA LYS A 99 -6.21 -15.40 0.12
C LYS A 99 -7.22 -14.40 -0.45
N GLU A 100 -6.86 -13.14 -0.45
CA GLU A 100 -7.66 -12.05 -1.00
C GLU A 100 -7.96 -12.22 -2.49
N GLU A 101 -6.97 -12.53 -3.31
CA GLU A 101 -7.19 -12.78 -4.74
C GLU A 101 -8.17 -13.94 -4.98
N ARG A 102 -8.11 -15.01 -4.17
CA ARG A 102 -9.06 -16.12 -4.26
C ARG A 102 -10.46 -15.68 -3.86
N PHE A 103 -10.57 -14.91 -2.77
CA PHE A 103 -11.83 -14.34 -2.32
C PHE A 103 -12.47 -13.46 -3.43
N PHE A 104 -11.67 -12.65 -4.13
CA PHE A 104 -12.15 -11.85 -5.27
C PHE A 104 -12.76 -12.74 -6.35
N ILE A 105 -12.07 -13.80 -6.76
CA ILE A 105 -12.52 -14.72 -7.79
C ILE A 105 -13.84 -15.34 -7.37
N ASP A 106 -13.92 -15.86 -6.14
CA ASP A 106 -15.12 -16.52 -5.62
C ASP A 106 -16.32 -15.56 -5.53
N VAL A 107 -16.12 -14.31 -5.11
CA VAL A 107 -17.16 -13.28 -5.08
C VAL A 107 -17.57 -12.88 -6.49
N ALA A 108 -16.62 -12.67 -7.40
CA ALA A 108 -16.88 -12.30 -8.76
C ALA A 108 -17.75 -13.34 -9.48
N GLU A 109 -17.46 -14.63 -9.29
CA GLU A 109 -18.29 -15.72 -9.84
C GLU A 109 -19.71 -15.70 -9.25
N ARG A 110 -19.86 -15.59 -7.92
CA ARG A 110 -21.19 -15.57 -7.26
C ARG A 110 -22.08 -14.42 -7.68
N TYR A 111 -21.51 -13.26 -7.92
CA TYR A 111 -22.24 -12.03 -8.27
C TYR A 111 -22.23 -11.72 -9.77
N ASN A 112 -21.64 -12.59 -10.59
CA ASN A 112 -21.46 -12.38 -12.03
C ASN A 112 -20.80 -11.02 -12.34
N LEU A 113 -19.63 -10.78 -11.72
CA LEU A 113 -18.76 -9.63 -11.93
C LEU A 113 -17.61 -10.03 -12.85
N GLY A 114 -17.31 -9.21 -13.85
CA GLY A 114 -16.12 -9.39 -14.68
C GLY A 114 -14.86 -8.93 -13.92
N ILE A 115 -13.86 -9.78 -13.82
CA ILE A 115 -12.56 -9.43 -13.20
C ILE A 115 -11.40 -9.58 -14.17
N GLU A 116 -11.68 -9.74 -15.45
CA GLU A 116 -10.68 -9.89 -16.50
C GLU A 116 -10.61 -8.59 -17.30
N ILE A 117 -9.40 -8.05 -17.46
CA ILE A 117 -9.14 -6.92 -18.35
C ILE A 117 -8.78 -7.48 -19.73
N GLY A 118 -9.68 -7.28 -20.67
CA GLY A 118 -9.47 -7.11 -22.09
C GLY A 118 -8.73 -8.15 -22.90
N LEU A 119 -8.96 -9.47 -22.79
CA LEU A 119 -8.64 -10.37 -23.91
C LEU A 119 -9.60 -11.58 -23.97
N PRO A 120 -10.13 -11.94 -25.16
CA PRO A 120 -10.71 -13.25 -25.36
C PRO A 120 -9.61 -14.30 -25.30
N PHE A 121 -9.79 -15.26 -24.39
CA PHE A 121 -8.81 -16.33 -24.14
C PHE A 121 -8.39 -17.13 -25.37
N PRO A 122 -7.08 -17.46 -25.46
CA PRO A 122 -6.65 -18.83 -25.25
C PRO A 122 -5.61 -18.93 -24.10
N PRO A 123 -5.71 -19.96 -23.25
CA PRO A 123 -5.07 -19.98 -21.93
C PRO A 123 -3.54 -19.94 -21.88
N ALA A 124 -2.87 -20.25 -22.96
CA ALA A 124 -1.39 -20.38 -22.98
C ALA A 124 -0.65 -19.10 -23.40
N ALA A 125 -1.30 -18.17 -24.10
CA ALA A 125 -0.67 -16.95 -24.60
C ALA A 125 -0.96 -15.71 -23.73
N ALA A 126 -2.03 -15.74 -22.94
CA ALA A 126 -2.48 -14.61 -22.13
C ALA A 126 -1.62 -14.34 -20.89
N ALA A 127 -0.89 -15.33 -20.39
CA ALA A 127 -0.07 -15.19 -19.18
C ALA A 127 1.16 -14.28 -19.36
N ALA A 128 1.51 -13.90 -20.59
CA ALA A 128 2.70 -13.13 -20.92
C ALA A 128 2.41 -11.76 -21.56
N GLN A 129 1.14 -11.39 -21.76
CA GLN A 129 0.81 -10.09 -22.36
C GLN A 129 0.49 -9.06 -21.27
N ASP A 130 1.20 -7.93 -21.33
CA ASP A 130 0.87 -6.78 -20.49
C ASP A 130 -0.51 -6.25 -20.88
N VAL A 131 -1.33 -5.92 -19.85
CA VAL A 131 -2.61 -5.26 -20.05
C VAL A 131 -2.38 -3.88 -20.67
N PRO A 132 -3.11 -3.51 -21.73
CA PRO A 132 -3.00 -2.20 -22.36
C PRO A 132 -3.18 -1.08 -21.32
N ARG A 133 -2.34 -0.03 -21.44
CA ARG A 133 -2.32 1.07 -20.48
C ARG A 133 -3.66 1.81 -20.40
N GLU A 134 -4.38 1.89 -21.52
CA GLU A 134 -5.69 2.53 -21.64
C GLU A 134 -6.80 1.80 -20.87
N GLU A 135 -6.60 0.54 -20.53
CA GLU A 135 -7.53 -0.24 -19.73
C GLU A 135 -7.28 -0.14 -18.23
N LYS A 136 -6.09 0.35 -17.85
CA LYS A 136 -5.70 0.54 -16.46
C LYS A 136 -6.24 1.86 -15.92
N LEU A 137 -6.66 1.84 -14.67
CA LEU A 137 -6.96 3.07 -13.93
C LEU A 137 -5.67 3.89 -13.73
N PRO A 138 -5.74 5.23 -13.77
CA PRO A 138 -4.56 6.07 -13.58
C PRO A 138 -3.82 5.78 -12.26
N GLY A 139 -4.55 5.51 -11.20
CA GLY A 139 -3.99 5.14 -9.90
C GLY A 139 -3.24 3.81 -9.94
N LEU A 140 -3.72 2.79 -10.67
CA LEU A 140 -3.00 1.53 -10.83
C LEU A 140 -1.64 1.76 -11.49
N ILE A 141 -1.57 2.56 -12.56
CA ILE A 141 -0.31 2.86 -13.26
C ILE A 141 0.69 3.51 -12.29
N GLN A 142 0.23 4.41 -11.44
CA GLN A 142 1.08 5.04 -10.43
C GLN A 142 1.51 4.05 -9.34
N MET A 143 0.60 3.18 -8.85
CA MET A 143 0.91 2.15 -7.87
C MET A 143 1.93 1.13 -8.40
N GLU A 144 1.80 0.69 -9.65
CA GLU A 144 2.79 -0.18 -10.30
C GLU A 144 4.19 0.47 -10.29
N SER A 145 4.27 1.79 -10.51
CA SER A 145 5.53 2.54 -10.44
C SER A 145 6.06 2.63 -9.00
N ILE A 146 5.20 2.94 -8.03
CA ILE A 146 5.55 3.00 -6.60
C ILE A 146 6.10 1.64 -6.14
N PHE A 147 5.37 0.57 -6.42
CA PHE A 147 5.77 -0.79 -6.04
C PHE A 147 7.06 -1.25 -6.74
N SER A 148 7.28 -0.87 -7.99
CA SER A 148 8.51 -1.22 -8.69
C SER A 148 9.77 -0.55 -8.11
N ALA A 149 9.61 0.54 -7.38
CA ALA A 149 10.70 1.25 -6.70
C ALA A 149 11.01 0.67 -5.30
N VAL A 150 10.17 -0.21 -4.77
CA VAL A 150 10.42 -0.87 -3.48
C VAL A 150 11.64 -1.78 -3.57
N GLY A 151 12.55 -1.69 -2.60
CA GLY A 151 13.78 -2.51 -2.56
C GLY A 151 14.88 -2.07 -3.54
N ASN A 152 14.67 -1.01 -4.34
CA ASN A 152 15.67 -0.51 -5.29
C ASN A 152 15.88 1.00 -5.12
N PRO A 153 16.69 1.45 -4.15
CA PRO A 153 16.88 2.87 -3.84
C PRO A 153 17.52 3.70 -4.96
N SER A 154 18.04 3.05 -6.03
CA SER A 154 18.74 3.71 -7.12
C SER A 154 17.85 4.14 -8.30
N ARG A 155 16.53 3.91 -8.26
CA ARG A 155 15.58 4.25 -9.33
C ARG A 155 14.70 5.46 -9.04
N THR A 156 15.17 6.43 -8.29
CA THR A 156 14.49 7.72 -8.21
C THR A 156 14.91 8.62 -9.37
N SER A 157 13.94 8.85 -10.28
CA SER A 157 13.89 9.97 -11.23
C SER A 157 15.12 10.23 -12.11
N SER A 158 15.27 9.47 -13.20
CA SER A 158 15.62 10.00 -14.50
C SER A 158 15.75 8.85 -15.50
N ASP A 159 14.66 8.46 -16.17
CA ASP A 159 14.74 8.10 -17.60
C ASP A 159 13.33 7.88 -18.18
N SER A 160 12.76 8.97 -18.68
CA SER A 160 11.85 8.91 -19.81
C SER A 160 12.68 9.14 -21.06
N SER A 161 13.44 8.13 -21.48
CA SER A 161 13.98 8.11 -22.85
C SER A 161 14.35 6.69 -23.24
N SER A 162 13.59 6.18 -24.17
CA SER A 162 13.81 4.92 -24.87
C SER A 162 15.21 4.83 -25.48
N LYS A 163 15.88 3.63 -25.38
CA LYS A 163 16.32 2.86 -26.56
C LYS A 163 17.19 1.66 -26.19
N VAL A 164 16.71 0.47 -26.61
CA VAL A 164 17.40 -0.69 -27.24
C VAL A 164 18.66 -1.29 -26.59
N PRO A 165 18.74 -2.64 -26.47
CA PRO A 165 19.78 -3.35 -25.75
C PRO A 165 21.01 -3.60 -26.63
N GLY A 166 22.17 -3.47 -26.03
CA GLY A 166 23.44 -3.85 -26.64
C GLY A 166 24.61 -3.56 -25.73
N VAL A 167 25.11 -4.63 -25.11
CA VAL A 167 26.48 -4.80 -24.66
C VAL A 167 27.17 -3.60 -23.96
N ALA A 168 27.23 -3.62 -22.65
CA ALA A 168 28.36 -3.06 -21.90
C ALA A 168 28.52 -3.80 -20.57
N LEU A 169 29.03 -5.01 -20.65
CA LEU A 169 29.75 -5.62 -19.55
C LEU A 169 31.11 -4.95 -19.48
N VAL A 170 31.63 -4.74 -18.25
CA VAL A 170 32.97 -4.23 -17.95
C VAL A 170 33.16 -2.72 -18.08
N GLN A 171 32.83 -2.00 -17.02
CA GLN A 171 33.62 -0.89 -16.44
C GLN A 171 32.95 -0.30 -15.21
N SER A 172 33.18 -0.87 -14.07
CA SER A 172 33.16 -0.16 -12.78
C SER A 172 33.94 -0.94 -11.72
N LEU A 173 35.20 -1.17 -12.03
CA LEU A 173 36.23 -1.34 -11.02
C LEU A 173 36.99 -0.01 -10.97
N PHE A 174 37.17 0.49 -9.73
CA PHE A 174 37.93 1.70 -9.39
C PHE A 174 37.21 3.06 -9.53
N THR A 175 36.40 3.37 -8.52
CA THR A 175 36.53 4.66 -7.83
C THR A 175 35.98 4.51 -6.41
N THR A 176 36.82 4.07 -5.52
CA THR A 176 36.63 4.19 -4.07
C THR A 176 36.95 5.63 -3.69
N THR A 177 35.98 6.50 -3.67
CA THR A 177 36.03 7.70 -2.84
C THR A 177 35.24 7.37 -1.60
N ALA A 178 35.95 7.20 -0.50
CA ALA A 178 35.41 7.04 0.83
C ALA A 178 34.68 8.33 1.25
N ALA A 179 33.40 8.43 0.90
CA ALA A 179 32.44 9.18 1.68
C ALA A 179 32.10 8.27 2.85
N GLY A 180 32.44 8.66 4.08
CA GLY A 180 32.01 7.96 5.28
C GLY A 180 30.50 7.78 5.28
N PRO A 181 29.97 6.75 5.94
CA PRO A 181 28.54 6.52 5.98
C PRO A 181 27.85 7.77 6.54
N SER A 182 27.02 8.40 5.72
CA SER A 182 26.11 9.44 6.20
C SER A 182 25.27 8.85 7.33
N PRO A 183 25.04 9.58 8.43
CA PRO A 183 24.28 9.09 9.60
C PRO A 183 22.84 8.70 9.33
N THR A 184 22.37 8.87 8.10
CA THR A 184 20.95 8.71 7.66
C THR A 184 20.56 7.30 7.23
N THR A 185 21.46 6.30 7.33
CA THR A 185 21.19 4.93 6.83
C THR A 185 20.60 3.97 7.87
N ASN A 186 20.07 4.46 8.99
CA ASN A 186 19.69 3.55 10.09
C ASN A 186 18.41 2.73 9.88
N LEU A 187 17.61 3.01 8.84
CA LEU A 187 16.42 2.22 8.47
C LEU A 187 16.35 2.08 6.95
N PRO A 188 17.13 1.17 6.34
CA PRO A 188 17.19 1.04 4.88
C PRO A 188 15.87 0.55 4.26
N TRP A 189 15.01 -0.08 5.05
CA TRP A 189 13.70 -0.60 4.67
C TRP A 189 12.54 0.38 4.87
N LEU A 190 12.78 1.57 5.45
CA LEU A 190 11.72 2.49 5.91
C LEU A 190 10.76 2.89 4.79
N GLU A 191 11.27 3.30 3.65
CA GLU A 191 10.45 3.74 2.52
C GLU A 191 9.60 2.60 1.95
N GLY A 192 10.14 1.38 1.93
CA GLY A 192 9.41 0.20 1.51
C GLY A 192 8.30 -0.16 2.50
N ALA A 193 8.62 -0.23 3.79
CA ALA A 193 7.63 -0.51 4.84
C ALA A 193 6.53 0.56 4.86
N LEU A 194 6.90 1.84 4.69
CA LEU A 194 5.94 2.93 4.61
C LEU A 194 4.99 2.81 3.40
N THR A 195 5.50 2.34 2.26
CA THR A 195 4.65 2.09 1.08
C THR A 195 3.56 1.08 1.42
N PHE A 196 3.90 -0.06 2.02
CA PHE A 196 2.94 -1.06 2.43
C PHE A 196 1.98 -0.56 3.51
N TRP A 197 2.51 0.07 4.57
CA TRP A 197 1.65 0.63 5.60
C TRP A 197 0.68 1.66 5.04
N GLY A 198 1.15 2.52 4.16
CA GLY A 198 0.35 3.60 3.59
C GLY A 198 -0.79 3.10 2.71
N THR A 199 -0.53 2.11 1.86
CA THR A 199 -1.56 1.49 1.02
C THR A 199 -2.60 0.75 1.86
N GLU A 200 -2.16 -0.08 2.80
CA GLU A 200 -3.06 -0.82 3.70
C GLU A 200 -3.88 0.13 4.59
N ARG A 201 -3.26 1.21 5.07
CA ARG A 201 -3.95 2.22 5.89
C ARG A 201 -5.01 2.98 5.11
N CYS A 202 -4.71 3.42 3.90
CA CYS A 202 -5.69 4.07 3.03
C CYS A 202 -6.86 3.13 2.71
N TYR A 203 -6.57 1.87 2.43
CA TYR A 203 -7.57 0.85 2.12
C TYR A 203 -8.49 0.57 3.31
N LEU A 204 -7.92 0.34 4.49
CA LEU A 204 -8.67 0.16 5.73
C LEU A 204 -9.59 1.34 6.03
N ASP A 205 -9.09 2.56 5.94
CA ASP A 205 -9.88 3.75 6.27
C ASP A 205 -10.96 4.04 5.22
N ALA A 206 -10.68 3.77 3.93
CA ALA A 206 -11.64 3.87 2.85
C ALA A 206 -12.84 2.93 3.07
N TRP A 207 -12.57 1.67 3.34
CA TRP A 207 -13.64 0.68 3.53
C TRP A 207 -14.33 0.80 4.89
N SER A 208 -13.62 1.27 5.92
CA SER A 208 -14.24 1.61 7.23
C SER A 208 -15.19 2.80 7.09
N TRP A 209 -14.81 3.80 6.30
CA TRP A 209 -15.70 4.92 5.99
C TRP A 209 -16.93 4.46 5.18
N ALA A 210 -16.75 3.61 4.15
CA ALA A 210 -17.86 3.04 3.39
C ALA A 210 -18.80 2.21 4.29
N ARG A 211 -18.24 1.43 5.22
CA ARG A 211 -19.03 0.69 6.21
C ARG A 211 -19.88 1.61 7.07
N ALA A 212 -19.30 2.68 7.61
CA ALA A 212 -20.05 3.65 8.42
C ALA A 212 -21.21 4.26 7.62
N LYS A 213 -21.00 4.59 6.32
CA LYS A 213 -22.05 5.10 5.44
C LYS A 213 -23.15 4.06 5.16
N ALA A 214 -22.79 2.80 4.96
CA ALA A 214 -23.76 1.72 4.80
C ALA A 214 -24.60 1.49 6.07
N GLU A 215 -24.01 1.62 7.27
CA GLU A 215 -24.69 1.51 8.57
C GLU A 215 -25.63 2.69 8.83
N GLU A 216 -25.23 3.93 8.48
CA GLU A 216 -26.09 5.12 8.54
C GLU A 216 -27.35 4.92 7.69
N ARG A 217 -27.20 4.41 6.46
CA ARG A 217 -28.31 4.13 5.56
C ARG A 217 -29.24 3.01 6.07
N ARG A 218 -28.68 1.93 6.59
CA ARG A 218 -29.48 0.83 7.20
C ARG A 218 -30.32 1.33 8.35
N SER A 219 -29.80 2.24 9.16
CA SER A 219 -30.49 2.84 10.32
C SER A 219 -31.64 3.77 9.88
N SER A 220 -31.61 4.34 8.68
CA SER A 220 -32.68 5.17 8.11
C SER A 220 -33.83 4.38 7.50
N GLY A 221 -33.77 3.03 7.50
CA GLY A 221 -34.85 2.16 7.01
C GLY A 221 -34.89 1.96 5.51
N GLU A 222 -33.81 2.30 4.81
CA GLU A 222 -33.72 2.14 3.34
C GLU A 222 -33.20 0.75 2.94
N GLN A 223 -33.83 0.19 1.98
CA GLN A 223 -33.67 -1.00 1.12
C GLN A 223 -32.78 -2.19 1.56
N ALA A 224 -33.36 -3.39 1.41
CA ALA A 224 -32.60 -4.65 1.45
C ALA A 224 -31.49 -4.69 0.40
N GLU A 225 -30.35 -5.23 0.77
CA GLU A 225 -29.12 -5.34 -0.04
C GLU A 225 -29.30 -6.13 -1.35
N GLU A 226 -30.40 -6.88 -1.47
CA GLU A 226 -30.77 -7.62 -2.68
C GLU A 226 -31.14 -6.71 -3.86
N ASN A 227 -31.48 -5.46 -3.57
CA ASN A 227 -31.83 -4.46 -4.58
C ASN A 227 -30.65 -3.58 -4.99
N ASP A 228 -29.44 -3.86 -4.48
CA ASP A 228 -28.26 -3.11 -4.85
C ASP A 228 -27.93 -3.28 -6.34
N ALA A 229 -27.43 -2.22 -6.96
CA ALA A 229 -27.07 -2.22 -8.37
C ALA A 229 -25.98 -3.25 -8.72
N ASP A 230 -25.10 -3.58 -7.75
CA ASP A 230 -24.08 -4.61 -7.85
C ASP A 230 -24.59 -6.01 -7.41
N GLY A 231 -25.84 -6.13 -6.99
CA GLY A 231 -26.44 -7.35 -6.44
C GLY A 231 -26.08 -7.57 -4.96
N GLY A 232 -25.49 -6.58 -4.30
CA GLY A 232 -25.10 -6.62 -2.90
C GLY A 232 -23.66 -7.09 -2.66
N ALA A 233 -22.84 -7.24 -3.70
CA ALA A 233 -21.47 -7.72 -3.58
C ALA A 233 -20.63 -6.84 -2.62
N LEU A 234 -20.71 -5.52 -2.77
CA LEU A 234 -19.96 -4.61 -1.91
C LEU A 234 -20.43 -4.67 -0.46
N ARG A 235 -21.73 -4.50 -0.22
CA ARG A 235 -22.25 -4.40 1.15
C ARG A 235 -22.24 -5.73 1.92
N LYS A 236 -22.37 -6.88 1.25
CA LYS A 236 -22.39 -8.20 1.88
C LYS A 236 -21.02 -8.82 2.03
N GLU A 237 -20.10 -8.58 1.09
CA GLU A 237 -18.84 -9.31 0.99
C GLU A 237 -17.64 -8.40 1.20
N PHE A 238 -17.43 -7.39 0.33
CA PHE A 238 -16.19 -6.64 0.30
C PHE A 238 -16.06 -5.64 1.46
N ILE A 239 -17.05 -4.81 1.72
CA ILE A 239 -17.01 -3.82 2.82
C ILE A 239 -16.77 -4.50 4.18
N PRO A 240 -17.47 -5.59 4.56
CA PRO A 240 -17.17 -6.29 5.82
C PRO A 240 -15.77 -6.88 5.89
N ASN A 241 -15.27 -7.44 4.78
CA ASN A 241 -13.93 -8.03 4.71
C ASN A 241 -12.84 -6.98 4.96
N TRP A 242 -12.88 -5.88 4.22
CA TRP A 242 -11.83 -4.84 4.25
C TRP A 242 -11.95 -3.82 5.37
N SER A 243 -12.99 -3.89 6.17
CA SER A 243 -13.16 -3.11 7.41
C SER A 243 -13.20 -3.99 8.65
N SER A 244 -12.64 -5.20 8.56
CA SER A 244 -12.61 -6.15 9.67
C SER A 244 -11.59 -5.76 10.76
N SER A 245 -11.81 -6.26 11.98
CA SER A 245 -10.87 -6.06 13.10
C SER A 245 -9.53 -6.74 12.85
N GLU A 246 -9.52 -7.88 12.16
CA GLU A 246 -8.32 -8.60 11.78
C GLU A 246 -7.46 -7.75 10.84
N PHE A 247 -8.09 -7.14 9.84
CA PHE A 247 -7.39 -6.26 8.91
C PHE A 247 -6.88 -4.99 9.62
N ALA A 248 -7.66 -4.39 10.49
CA ALA A 248 -7.22 -3.25 11.30
C ALA A 248 -5.98 -3.60 12.15
N HIS A 249 -5.99 -4.77 12.82
CA HIS A 249 -4.85 -5.22 13.61
C HIS A 249 -3.59 -5.44 12.75
N PHE A 250 -3.75 -6.02 11.56
CA PHE A 250 -2.66 -6.21 10.60
C PHE A 250 -2.01 -4.90 10.16
N VAL A 251 -2.81 -3.86 9.87
CA VAL A 251 -2.34 -2.53 9.49
C VAL A 251 -1.64 -1.83 10.66
N ASP A 252 -2.24 -1.87 11.85
CA ASP A 252 -1.70 -1.24 13.06
C ASP A 252 -0.38 -1.88 13.49
N LYS A 253 -0.19 -3.19 13.27
CA LYS A 253 1.06 -3.91 13.57
C LYS A 253 2.23 -3.32 12.78
N LEU A 254 2.08 -3.04 11.48
CA LEU A 254 3.14 -2.42 10.69
C LEU A 254 3.35 -0.95 11.07
N GLY A 255 2.28 -0.20 11.31
CA GLY A 255 2.39 1.19 11.77
C GLY A 255 3.17 1.31 13.08
N LYS A 256 2.85 0.45 14.04
CA LYS A 256 3.58 0.38 15.30
C LYS A 256 5.06 0.01 15.11
N LEU A 257 5.35 -0.97 14.26
CA LEU A 257 6.73 -1.37 13.96
C LEU A 257 7.55 -0.20 13.38
N ILE A 258 6.98 0.56 12.45
CA ILE A 258 7.62 1.75 11.88
C ILE A 258 7.86 2.80 12.96
N ASP A 259 6.86 3.11 13.78
CA ASP A 259 6.98 4.12 14.83
C ASP A 259 8.00 3.73 15.90
N ASP A 260 8.01 2.48 16.33
CA ASP A 260 8.96 1.95 17.31
C ASP A 260 10.41 2.01 16.78
N ALA A 261 10.62 1.65 15.51
CA ALA A 261 11.93 1.72 14.88
C ALA A 261 12.44 3.16 14.75
N VAL A 262 11.56 4.08 14.36
CA VAL A 262 11.89 5.51 14.28
C VAL A 262 12.16 6.09 15.68
N ALA A 263 11.38 5.71 16.69
CA ALA A 263 11.62 6.11 18.07
C ALA A 263 12.98 5.62 18.55
N GLY A 264 13.39 4.38 18.21
CA GLY A 264 14.71 3.85 18.53
C GLY A 264 15.87 4.65 17.90
N VAL A 265 15.68 5.15 16.65
CA VAL A 265 16.68 6.03 16.00
C VAL A 265 16.78 7.40 16.68
N LEU A 266 15.70 7.86 17.30
CA LEU A 266 15.64 9.14 18.03
C LEU A 266 16.07 9.02 19.50
N GLU A 267 16.17 7.79 20.02
CA GLU A 267 16.55 7.53 21.39
C GLU A 267 17.96 8.04 21.68
N GLY A 268 18.16 8.68 22.84
CA GLY A 268 19.42 9.27 23.24
C GLY A 268 19.82 10.55 22.50
N LYS A 269 19.01 11.01 21.54
CA LYS A 269 19.21 12.30 20.86
C LYS A 269 18.38 13.39 21.52
N GLU A 270 18.97 14.59 21.66
CA GLU A 270 18.30 15.75 22.26
C GLU A 270 18.53 17.01 21.41
N GLY A 271 17.67 18.03 21.60
CA GLY A 271 17.79 19.34 20.98
C GLY A 271 17.91 19.27 19.46
N GLU A 272 18.85 20.01 18.90
CA GLU A 272 19.07 20.15 17.46
C GLU A 272 19.35 18.83 16.74
N ALA A 273 20.13 17.92 17.38
CA ALA A 273 20.45 16.62 16.78
C ALA A 273 19.21 15.71 16.61
N LYS A 274 18.26 15.80 17.54
CA LYS A 274 16.99 15.07 17.44
C LYS A 274 16.12 15.64 16.33
N GLU A 275 16.02 16.96 16.28
CA GLU A 275 15.21 17.64 15.26
C GLU A 275 15.78 17.41 13.87
N GLN A 276 17.10 17.53 13.68
CA GLN A 276 17.73 17.20 12.40
C GLN A 276 17.46 15.77 11.95
N THR A 277 17.53 14.79 12.87
CA THR A 277 17.22 13.39 12.53
C THR A 277 15.76 13.23 12.09
N LYS A 278 14.80 13.92 12.72
CA LYS A 278 13.39 13.91 12.27
C LYS A 278 13.26 14.52 10.88
N GLN A 279 13.88 15.66 10.62
CA GLN A 279 13.83 16.31 9.30
C GLN A 279 14.45 15.42 8.22
N ASP A 280 15.53 14.72 8.51
CA ASP A 280 16.14 13.76 7.58
C ASP A 280 15.18 12.60 7.27
N ILE A 281 14.47 12.07 8.28
CA ILE A 281 13.45 11.02 8.09
C ILE A 281 12.27 11.58 7.26
N LEU A 282 11.74 12.73 7.61
CA LEU A 282 10.62 13.36 6.90
C LEU A 282 10.98 13.65 5.43
N GLY A 283 12.17 14.16 5.17
CA GLY A 283 12.67 14.40 3.81
C GLY A 283 12.72 13.14 2.94
N ARG A 284 12.88 11.96 3.54
CA ARG A 284 12.83 10.67 2.84
C ARG A 284 11.42 10.23 2.48
N VAL A 285 10.41 10.55 3.31
CA VAL A 285 9.11 9.88 3.27
C VAL A 285 7.92 10.76 2.88
N GLU A 286 7.93 12.06 3.16
CA GLU A 286 6.76 12.94 2.90
C GLU A 286 6.41 13.04 1.41
N GLY A 287 7.41 13.13 0.54
CA GLY A 287 7.19 13.13 -0.91
C GLY A 287 6.59 11.83 -1.41
N LYS A 288 7.03 10.69 -0.85
CA LYS A 288 6.49 9.36 -1.19
C LYS A 288 5.06 9.19 -0.67
N TRP A 289 4.79 9.65 0.56
CA TRP A 289 3.46 9.66 1.14
C TRP A 289 2.47 10.44 0.27
N ARG A 290 2.83 11.64 -0.15
CA ARG A 290 2.01 12.44 -1.05
C ARG A 290 1.75 11.73 -2.38
N THR A 291 2.79 11.16 -3.02
CA THR A 291 2.65 10.42 -4.29
C THR A 291 1.75 9.22 -4.14
N LEU A 292 1.84 8.49 -3.02
CA LEU A 292 0.98 7.36 -2.71
C LEU A 292 -0.49 7.80 -2.58
N LEU A 293 -0.77 8.88 -1.84
CA LEU A 293 -2.13 9.40 -1.70
C LEU A 293 -2.73 9.87 -3.04
N GLU A 294 -1.92 10.44 -3.92
CA GLU A 294 -2.35 10.82 -5.27
C GLU A 294 -2.72 9.58 -6.10
N ALA A 295 -1.95 8.49 -5.96
CA ALA A 295 -2.23 7.21 -6.60
C ALA A 295 -3.51 6.57 -6.05
N GLU A 296 -3.68 6.52 -4.73
CA GLU A 296 -4.89 6.01 -4.07
C GLU A 296 -6.14 6.76 -4.53
N ARG A 297 -6.10 8.10 -4.55
CA ARG A 297 -7.22 8.92 -5.02
C ARG A 297 -7.61 8.62 -6.47
N GLN A 298 -6.63 8.34 -7.33
CA GLN A 298 -6.84 8.05 -8.75
C GLN A 298 -7.13 6.58 -9.04
N PHE A 299 -7.10 5.73 -8.02
CA PHE A 299 -7.40 4.32 -8.12
C PHE A 299 -8.91 4.04 -8.13
N TRP A 300 -9.72 4.98 -7.64
CA TRP A 300 -11.17 4.89 -7.67
C TRP A 300 -11.71 5.35 -9.03
N PRO A 301 -12.59 4.55 -9.69
CA PRO A 301 -13.28 4.98 -10.91
C PRO A 301 -14.23 6.15 -10.66
N ASP A 302 -14.43 6.96 -11.68
CA ASP A 302 -15.53 7.93 -11.71
C ASP A 302 -16.89 7.20 -11.70
N VAL A 303 -17.91 7.77 -11.00
CA VAL A 303 -19.28 7.26 -10.83
C VAL A 303 -20.31 8.34 -11.11
#